data_dd40572eaec319d5aa515a47d79a9157
#
_entry.id   dd40572eaec319d5aa515a47d79a9157
#
_cell.length_a   1.000
_cell.length_b   1.000
_cell.length_c   1.000
_cell.angle_alpha   90.00
_cell.angle_beta   90.00
_cell.angle_gamma   90.00
#
_symmetry.space_group_name_H-M   'P 1'
#
loop_
_entity.id
_entity.type
_entity.pdbx_description
1 polymer ?
#
loop_
_entity_poly.entity_id
_entity_poly.type
_entity_poly.pdbx_seq_one_letter_code
_entity_poly.pdbx_strand_id
1 'polypeptide(L)'
;MTEILGISDRDHYAHGKLRELYQSVFMIHKVIIVHHETSLPVFEKDLASTVSLESSMITSILQAISTIGQEMIGIPTGFKKLEFHGFVVTGAYNNGFSVYVFSETDLVDEVKEGMNDLIKWFSDTFCSLKDDWNGSLDVFKMSREIINTKISQNLFLWLLYPLKVSRDPSLEKGLLSTIGKYLLKCIEININCSTTRILDEFNEHDEEVVLLELFNLVVEGYVETTADDVNDS
;
A
#
# COMPACT_ATOMS: atom_id res chain seq x y z
N MET A 1 22.49 36.70 10.86
CA MET A 1 21.22 36.37 11.52
C MET A 1 20.48 35.38 10.62
N THR A 2 21.01 34.15 10.50
CA THR A 2 20.45 33.06 9.67
C THR A 2 20.94 31.73 10.23
N GLU A 3 20.60 31.46 11.47
CA GLU A 3 20.82 30.18 12.14
C GLU A 3 19.58 29.85 12.98
N ILE A 4 18.48 29.65 12.28
CA ILE A 4 17.28 29.06 12.88
C ILE A 4 16.74 28.08 11.85
N LEU A 5 16.90 26.85 12.17
CA LEU A 5 16.43 25.57 11.63
C LEU A 5 17.62 24.75 11.07
N GLY A 6 18.33 24.08 11.97
CA GLY A 6 19.27 23.03 11.62
C GLY A 6 18.53 21.77 11.14
N ILE A 7 17.77 21.90 10.07
CA ILE A 7 17.31 20.76 9.31
C ILE A 7 18.52 20.32 8.51
N SER A 8 19.04 19.15 8.82
CA SER A 8 20.22 18.63 8.13
C SER A 8 19.84 18.23 6.69
N ASP A 9 20.82 18.18 5.77
CA ASP A 9 20.59 17.67 4.41
C ASP A 9 19.96 16.27 4.40
N ARG A 10 20.16 15.51 5.47
CA ARG A 10 19.51 14.20 5.67
C ARG A 10 18.00 14.31 5.89
N ASP A 11 17.56 15.33 6.62
CA ASP A 11 16.15 15.55 6.92
C ASP A 11 15.40 16.00 5.67
N HIS A 12 15.98 16.88 4.85
CA HIS A 12 15.41 17.27 3.56
C HIS A 12 15.29 16.07 2.59
N TYR A 13 16.31 15.20 2.56
CA TYR A 13 16.27 14.01 1.72
C TYR A 13 15.18 13.01 2.21
N ALA A 14 15.03 12.84 3.51
CA ALA A 14 14.01 11.98 4.10
C ALA A 14 12.59 12.50 3.82
N HIS A 15 12.39 13.82 3.91
CA HIS A 15 11.12 14.48 3.62
C HIS A 15 10.71 14.32 2.15
N GLY A 16 11.62 14.60 1.21
CA GLY A 16 11.35 14.42 -0.22
C GLY A 16 10.93 12.99 -0.56
N LYS A 17 11.59 11.99 0.02
CA LYS A 17 11.22 10.58 -0.16
C LYS A 17 9.84 10.23 0.41
N LEU A 18 9.47 10.78 1.55
CA LEU A 18 8.15 10.54 2.14
C LEU A 18 7.04 11.12 1.28
N ARG A 19 7.25 12.30 0.71
CA ARG A 19 6.30 12.91 -0.22
C ARG A 19 6.14 12.09 -1.49
N GLU A 20 7.25 11.62 -2.08
CA GLU A 20 7.22 10.74 -3.25
C GLU A 20 6.49 9.43 -2.95
N LEU A 21 6.72 8.84 -1.76
CA LEU A 21 6.02 7.66 -1.30
C LEU A 21 4.51 7.91 -1.20
N TYR A 22 4.10 9.01 -0.55
CA TYR A 22 2.68 9.38 -0.42
C TYR A 22 2.01 9.57 -1.79
N GLN A 23 2.65 10.32 -2.70
CA GLN A 23 2.13 10.52 -4.05
C GLN A 23 2.02 9.19 -4.82
N SER A 24 3.03 8.33 -4.72
CA SER A 24 3.03 7.03 -5.36
C SER A 24 1.88 6.14 -4.86
N VAL A 25 1.65 6.12 -3.54
CA VAL A 25 0.58 5.32 -2.93
C VAL A 25 -0.81 5.88 -3.29
N PHE A 26 -0.95 7.21 -3.33
CA PHE A 26 -2.20 7.87 -3.70
C PHE A 26 -2.64 7.55 -5.14
N MET A 27 -1.69 7.29 -6.03
CA MET A 27 -1.95 6.93 -7.42
C MET A 27 -2.26 5.44 -7.64
N ILE A 28 -2.30 4.62 -6.58
CA ILE A 28 -2.67 3.21 -6.69
C ILE A 28 -4.19 3.07 -6.78
N HIS A 29 -4.67 2.40 -7.82
CA HIS A 29 -6.10 2.16 -8.04
C HIS A 29 -6.55 0.77 -7.62
N LYS A 30 -5.71 -0.24 -7.85
CA LYS A 30 -6.09 -1.63 -7.64
C LYS A 30 -4.89 -2.51 -7.32
N VAL A 31 -5.10 -3.50 -6.46
CA VAL A 31 -4.15 -4.59 -6.17
C VAL A 31 -4.82 -5.92 -6.47
N ILE A 32 -4.15 -6.78 -7.23
CA ILE A 32 -4.62 -8.14 -7.54
C ILE A 32 -3.53 -9.13 -7.19
N ILE A 33 -3.88 -10.20 -6.47
CA ILE A 33 -3.01 -11.37 -6.30
C ILE A 33 -3.57 -12.51 -7.13
N VAL A 34 -2.71 -13.14 -7.92
CA VAL A 34 -3.07 -14.17 -8.91
C VAL A 34 -2.31 -15.45 -8.60
N HIS A 35 -2.99 -16.57 -8.68
CA HIS A 35 -2.33 -17.88 -8.69
C HIS A 35 -1.73 -18.14 -10.08
N HIS A 36 -0.44 -18.36 -10.14
CA HIS A 36 0.31 -18.35 -11.40
C HIS A 36 -0.12 -19.47 -12.35
N GLU A 37 -0.28 -20.69 -11.86
CA GLU A 37 -0.57 -21.85 -12.68
C GLU A 37 -1.98 -21.79 -13.32
N THR A 38 -2.98 -21.38 -12.54
CA THR A 38 -4.37 -21.26 -13.05
C THR A 38 -4.68 -19.91 -13.64
N SER A 39 -3.84 -18.90 -13.36
CA SER A 39 -4.04 -17.48 -13.72
C SER A 39 -5.34 -16.88 -13.23
N LEU A 40 -5.91 -17.47 -12.18
CA LEU A 40 -7.11 -16.94 -11.54
C LEU A 40 -6.75 -15.96 -10.42
N PRO A 41 -7.49 -14.86 -10.29
CA PRO A 41 -7.33 -13.96 -9.15
C PRO A 41 -7.78 -14.66 -7.87
N VAL A 42 -6.91 -14.67 -6.86
CA VAL A 42 -7.18 -15.22 -5.54
C VAL A 42 -7.55 -14.15 -4.53
N PHE A 43 -7.13 -12.92 -4.80
CA PHE A 43 -7.47 -11.76 -3.98
C PHE A 43 -7.46 -10.48 -4.83
N GLU A 44 -8.41 -9.59 -4.53
CA GLU A 44 -8.53 -8.28 -5.18
C GLU A 44 -8.89 -7.20 -4.17
N LYS A 45 -8.32 -6.01 -4.35
CA LYS A 45 -8.61 -4.81 -3.58
C LYS A 45 -8.66 -3.61 -4.51
N ASP A 46 -9.82 -2.98 -4.61
CA ASP A 46 -10.01 -1.70 -5.28
C ASP A 46 -9.77 -0.56 -4.28
N LEU A 47 -9.01 0.46 -4.68
CA LEU A 47 -8.64 1.61 -3.85
C LEU A 47 -9.27 2.91 -4.36
N ALA A 48 -9.56 2.98 -5.65
CA ALA A 48 -10.24 4.13 -6.26
C ALA A 48 -11.57 3.69 -6.88
N SER A 49 -12.62 4.46 -6.62
CA SER A 49 -13.98 4.19 -7.11
C SER A 49 -14.20 4.52 -8.59
N THR A 50 -13.23 5.12 -9.27
CA THR A 50 -13.42 5.74 -10.59
C THR A 50 -13.11 4.84 -11.78
N VAL A 51 -12.38 3.75 -11.59
CA VAL A 51 -12.02 2.83 -12.69
C VAL A 51 -12.44 1.41 -12.35
N SER A 52 -13.68 1.03 -12.70
CA SER A 52 -14.11 -0.36 -12.63
C SER A 52 -13.51 -1.13 -13.82
N LEU A 53 -12.27 -1.54 -13.70
CA LEU A 53 -11.68 -2.49 -14.60
C LEU A 53 -12.18 -3.89 -14.20
N GLU A 54 -12.90 -4.60 -15.10
CA GLU A 54 -13.30 -5.97 -14.82
C GLU A 54 -12.06 -6.85 -14.61
N SER A 55 -11.92 -7.36 -13.40
CA SER A 55 -10.74 -8.12 -12.96
C SER A 55 -10.47 -9.37 -13.80
N SER A 56 -11.52 -10.02 -14.29
CA SER A 56 -11.41 -11.18 -15.19
C SER A 56 -10.75 -10.82 -16.54
N MET A 57 -11.10 -9.67 -17.10
CA MET A 57 -10.50 -9.16 -18.34
C MET A 57 -9.04 -8.81 -18.13
N ILE A 58 -8.74 -8.10 -17.05
CA ILE A 58 -7.37 -7.74 -16.69
C ILE A 58 -6.52 -8.99 -16.50
N THR A 59 -6.99 -9.95 -15.70
CA THR A 59 -6.25 -11.18 -15.43
C THR A 59 -5.97 -11.96 -16.70
N SER A 60 -6.93 -12.01 -17.64
CA SER A 60 -6.75 -12.66 -18.93
C SER A 60 -5.69 -11.97 -19.79
N ILE A 61 -5.63 -10.64 -19.79
CA ILE A 61 -4.60 -9.87 -20.52
C ILE A 61 -3.22 -10.11 -19.88
N LEU A 62 -3.13 -10.04 -18.55
CA LEU A 62 -1.87 -10.28 -17.82
C LEU A 62 -1.35 -11.69 -18.07
N GLN A 63 -2.24 -12.67 -18.11
CA GLN A 63 -1.91 -14.05 -18.44
C GLN A 63 -1.35 -14.17 -19.87
N ALA A 64 -2.04 -13.61 -20.86
CA ALA A 64 -1.60 -13.66 -22.25
C ALA A 64 -0.18 -13.07 -22.39
N ILE A 65 0.09 -11.94 -21.74
CA ILE A 65 1.41 -11.30 -21.75
C ILE A 65 2.45 -12.19 -21.05
N SER A 66 2.11 -12.78 -19.89
CA SER A 66 3.01 -13.69 -19.17
C SER A 66 3.34 -14.94 -19.98
N THR A 67 2.35 -15.52 -20.67
CA THR A 67 2.54 -16.69 -21.54
C THR A 67 3.45 -16.36 -22.71
N ILE A 68 3.22 -15.23 -23.39
CA ILE A 68 4.08 -14.77 -24.49
C ILE A 68 5.52 -14.52 -23.98
N GLY A 69 5.67 -13.89 -22.81
CA GLY A 69 6.97 -13.66 -22.20
C GLY A 69 7.70 -14.98 -21.88
N GLN A 70 6.97 -15.97 -21.36
CA GLN A 70 7.51 -17.30 -21.06
C GLN A 70 7.95 -18.04 -22.33
N GLU A 71 7.14 -18.02 -23.37
CA GLU A 71 7.47 -18.65 -24.67
C GLU A 71 8.67 -17.99 -25.33
N MET A 72 8.80 -16.67 -25.23
CA MET A 72 9.92 -15.93 -25.85
C MET A 72 11.24 -16.06 -25.07
N ILE A 73 11.20 -16.13 -23.75
CA ILE A 73 12.38 -16.04 -22.87
C ILE A 73 12.71 -17.40 -22.23
N GLY A 74 11.78 -18.35 -22.22
CA GLY A 74 11.95 -19.69 -21.65
C GLY A 74 12.01 -19.74 -20.13
N ILE A 75 11.69 -18.63 -19.45
CA ILE A 75 11.68 -18.52 -17.99
C ILE A 75 10.26 -18.18 -17.53
N PRO A 76 9.66 -18.93 -16.58
CA PRO A 76 8.36 -18.62 -16.03
C PRO A 76 8.48 -17.41 -15.07
N THR A 77 8.73 -16.24 -15.64
CA THR A 77 8.78 -15.00 -14.88
C THR A 77 7.65 -14.11 -15.36
N GLY A 78 6.77 -13.72 -14.43
CA GLY A 78 5.80 -12.64 -14.69
C GLY A 78 6.52 -11.37 -15.17
N PHE A 79 5.82 -10.52 -15.89
CA PHE A 79 6.39 -9.22 -16.26
C PHE A 79 6.59 -8.36 -14.98
N LYS A 80 7.63 -7.52 -15.01
CA LYS A 80 7.90 -6.59 -13.90
C LYS A 80 7.10 -5.31 -14.04
N LYS A 81 6.91 -4.81 -15.26
CA LYS A 81 6.25 -3.55 -15.54
C LYS A 81 5.62 -3.56 -16.94
N LEU A 82 4.41 -3.03 -17.04
CA LEU A 82 3.72 -2.72 -18.30
C LEU A 82 3.19 -1.29 -18.21
N GLU A 83 3.46 -0.52 -19.26
CA GLU A 83 2.98 0.86 -19.36
C GLU A 83 1.89 0.92 -20.43
N PHE A 84 0.78 1.54 -20.07
CA PHE A 84 -0.34 1.84 -20.93
C PHE A 84 -0.57 3.35 -20.96
N HIS A 85 -1.37 3.80 -21.94
CA HIS A 85 -1.77 5.20 -21.92
C HIS A 85 -2.67 5.47 -20.72
N GLY A 86 -2.15 6.23 -19.74
CA GLY A 86 -2.88 6.64 -18.53
C GLY A 86 -2.76 5.72 -17.31
N PHE A 87 -2.07 4.57 -17.41
CA PHE A 87 -1.78 3.74 -16.23
C PHE A 87 -0.57 2.82 -16.42
N VAL A 88 -0.02 2.39 -15.30
CA VAL A 88 1.11 1.46 -15.20
C VAL A 88 0.66 0.23 -14.41
N VAL A 89 1.06 -0.95 -14.85
CA VAL A 89 0.91 -2.19 -14.07
C VAL A 89 2.29 -2.65 -13.65
N THR A 90 2.53 -2.70 -12.35
CA THR A 90 3.75 -3.25 -11.77
C THR A 90 3.47 -4.64 -11.22
N GLY A 91 4.33 -5.61 -11.55
CA GLY A 91 4.19 -7.01 -11.14
C GLY A 91 5.37 -7.49 -10.31
N ALA A 92 5.08 -8.33 -9.30
CA ALA A 92 6.07 -9.10 -8.58
C ALA A 92 5.61 -10.57 -8.48
N TYR A 93 6.56 -11.50 -8.57
CA TYR A 93 6.29 -12.94 -8.56
C TYR A 93 7.11 -13.62 -7.46
N ASN A 94 6.48 -14.56 -6.78
CA ASN A 94 7.17 -15.49 -5.88
C ASN A 94 6.40 -16.83 -5.83
N ASN A 95 7.13 -17.91 -6.09
CA ASN A 95 6.74 -19.28 -5.80
C ASN A 95 5.25 -19.63 -6.01
N GLY A 96 4.74 -19.48 -7.23
CA GLY A 96 3.38 -19.85 -7.62
C GLY A 96 2.33 -18.75 -7.52
N PHE A 97 2.70 -17.57 -6.98
CA PHE A 97 1.79 -16.42 -6.90
C PHE A 97 2.42 -15.16 -7.48
N SER A 98 1.58 -14.29 -8.02
CA SER A 98 1.97 -12.97 -8.52
C SER A 98 1.11 -11.91 -7.88
N VAL A 99 1.69 -10.75 -7.55
CA VAL A 99 0.96 -9.54 -7.19
C VAL A 99 1.10 -8.52 -8.30
N TYR A 100 0.00 -7.88 -8.65
CA TYR A 100 -0.06 -6.80 -9.63
C TYR A 100 -0.67 -5.58 -8.98
N VAL A 101 0.01 -4.44 -9.13
CA VAL A 101 -0.44 -3.13 -8.67
C VAL A 101 -0.68 -2.25 -9.89
N PHE A 102 -1.87 -1.67 -9.95
CA PHE A 102 -2.31 -0.74 -10.99
C PHE A 102 -2.23 0.67 -10.44
N SER A 103 -1.48 1.53 -11.10
CA SER A 103 -1.24 2.91 -10.68
C SER A 103 -1.24 3.86 -11.88
N GLU A 104 -1.46 5.15 -11.67
CA GLU A 104 -1.37 6.15 -12.76
C GLU A 104 0.07 6.40 -13.19
N THR A 105 1.00 6.29 -12.24
CA THR A 105 2.43 6.54 -12.46
C THR A 105 3.27 5.34 -12.01
N ASP A 106 4.56 5.35 -12.36
CA ASP A 106 5.49 4.34 -11.86
C ASP A 106 5.59 4.42 -10.33
N LEU A 107 5.64 3.26 -9.70
CA LEU A 107 5.76 3.16 -8.26
C LEU A 107 7.18 3.47 -7.80
N VAL A 108 7.32 4.10 -6.64
CA VAL A 108 8.61 4.30 -5.99
C VAL A 108 9.20 2.96 -5.52
N ASP A 109 10.50 2.94 -5.31
CA ASP A 109 11.22 1.70 -5.01
C ASP A 109 10.77 1.08 -3.68
N GLU A 110 10.41 1.89 -2.68
CA GLU A 110 9.87 1.43 -1.40
C GLU A 110 8.58 0.61 -1.57
N VAL A 111 7.67 1.04 -2.45
CA VAL A 111 6.44 0.29 -2.77
C VAL A 111 6.76 -0.98 -3.55
N LYS A 112 7.71 -0.94 -4.49
CA LYS A 112 8.16 -2.13 -5.23
C LYS A 112 8.82 -3.16 -4.31
N GLU A 113 9.62 -2.73 -3.34
CA GLU A 113 10.19 -3.60 -2.31
C GLU A 113 9.07 -4.21 -1.44
N GLY A 114 8.12 -3.40 -0.99
CA GLY A 114 6.93 -3.87 -0.27
C GLY A 114 6.11 -4.89 -1.06
N MET A 115 5.97 -4.73 -2.39
CA MET A 115 5.34 -5.74 -3.25
C MET A 115 6.08 -7.09 -3.20
N ASN A 116 7.43 -7.07 -3.23
CA ASN A 116 8.23 -8.29 -3.16
C ASN A 116 8.07 -8.97 -1.79
N ASP A 117 8.05 -8.21 -0.71
CA ASP A 117 7.84 -8.74 0.65
C ASP A 117 6.42 -9.29 0.81
N LEU A 118 5.43 -8.60 0.28
CA LEU A 118 4.04 -9.04 0.27
C LEU A 118 3.89 -10.40 -0.43
N ILE A 119 4.39 -10.53 -1.66
CA ILE A 119 4.21 -11.76 -2.43
C ILE A 119 5.02 -12.92 -1.85
N LYS A 120 6.18 -12.65 -1.26
CA LYS A 120 6.95 -13.63 -0.52
C LYS A 120 6.17 -14.15 0.70
N TRP A 121 5.65 -13.24 1.54
CA TRP A 121 4.80 -13.60 2.68
C TRP A 121 3.59 -14.41 2.24
N PHE A 122 2.91 -13.99 1.17
CA PHE A 122 1.73 -14.67 0.63
C PHE A 122 2.07 -16.10 0.18
N SER A 123 3.13 -16.25 -0.59
CA SER A 123 3.59 -17.57 -1.07
C SER A 123 3.99 -18.51 0.07
N ASP A 124 4.65 -17.98 1.10
CA ASP A 124 5.03 -18.77 2.27
C ASP A 124 3.80 -19.20 3.08
N THR A 125 2.82 -18.30 3.23
CA THR A 125 1.57 -18.57 3.98
C THR A 125 0.68 -19.58 3.28
N PHE A 126 0.57 -19.49 1.96
CA PHE A 126 -0.31 -20.34 1.14
C PHE A 126 0.47 -21.37 0.31
N CYS A 127 1.65 -21.79 0.77
CA CYS A 127 2.53 -22.69 0.03
C CYS A 127 1.89 -24.04 -0.35
N SER A 128 0.95 -24.54 0.45
CA SER A 128 0.22 -25.78 0.15
C SER A 128 -0.76 -25.68 -1.03
N LEU A 129 -1.11 -24.46 -1.44
CA LEU A 129 -2.05 -24.21 -2.55
C LEU A 129 -1.32 -23.91 -3.86
N LYS A 130 0.00 -23.94 -3.87
CA LYS A 130 0.81 -23.59 -5.01
C LYS A 130 0.61 -24.52 -6.21
N ASP A 131 0.66 -25.83 -5.97
CA ASP A 131 0.66 -26.87 -7.01
C ASP A 131 -0.69 -27.62 -7.08
N ASP A 132 -1.45 -27.65 -5.98
CA ASP A 132 -2.67 -28.46 -5.84
C ASP A 132 -3.94 -27.63 -5.58
N TRP A 133 -3.97 -26.35 -6.00
CA TRP A 133 -5.15 -25.54 -5.79
C TRP A 133 -6.32 -25.95 -6.68
N ASN A 134 -7.41 -26.30 -6.04
CA ASN A 134 -8.64 -26.80 -6.71
C ASN A 134 -9.56 -25.68 -7.25
N GLY A 135 -9.13 -24.41 -7.21
CA GLY A 135 -9.92 -23.26 -7.63
C GLY A 135 -10.87 -22.70 -6.56
N SER A 136 -10.94 -23.30 -5.35
CA SER A 136 -11.77 -22.75 -4.28
C SER A 136 -11.14 -21.51 -3.65
N LEU A 137 -11.90 -20.41 -3.59
CA LEU A 137 -11.49 -19.16 -2.95
C LEU A 137 -11.74 -19.13 -1.43
N ASP A 138 -12.28 -20.18 -0.84
CA ASP A 138 -12.73 -20.16 0.55
C ASP A 138 -11.59 -19.91 1.55
N VAL A 139 -10.41 -20.49 1.30
CA VAL A 139 -9.22 -20.28 2.13
C VAL A 139 -8.79 -18.81 2.13
N PHE A 140 -8.80 -18.17 0.96
CA PHE A 140 -8.44 -16.76 0.81
C PHE A 140 -9.51 -15.84 1.41
N LYS A 141 -10.80 -16.20 1.29
CA LYS A 141 -11.90 -15.47 1.93
C LYS A 141 -11.80 -15.51 3.45
N MET A 142 -11.49 -16.68 4.05
CA MET A 142 -11.29 -16.82 5.49
C MET A 142 -10.07 -16.04 6.00
N SER A 143 -9.09 -15.84 5.14
CA SER A 143 -7.86 -15.09 5.44
C SER A 143 -7.91 -13.63 4.99
N ARG A 144 -9.07 -13.12 4.56
CA ARG A 144 -9.22 -11.80 3.93
C ARG A 144 -8.67 -10.65 4.79
N GLU A 145 -8.97 -10.65 6.08
CA GLU A 145 -8.49 -9.61 7.01
C GLU A 145 -6.95 -9.58 7.10
N ILE A 146 -6.34 -10.76 7.27
CA ILE A 146 -4.88 -10.86 7.34
C ILE A 146 -4.24 -10.42 6.03
N ILE A 147 -4.82 -10.81 4.88
CA ILE A 147 -4.32 -10.40 3.57
C ILE A 147 -4.45 -8.89 3.40
N ASN A 148 -5.59 -8.30 3.74
CA ASN A 148 -5.81 -6.85 3.71
C ASN A 148 -4.80 -6.10 4.57
N THR A 149 -4.58 -6.55 5.80
CA THR A 149 -3.60 -5.96 6.71
C THR A 149 -2.19 -5.99 6.10
N LYS A 150 -1.80 -7.14 5.54
CA LYS A 150 -0.49 -7.28 4.89
C LYS A 150 -0.34 -6.41 3.65
N ILE A 151 -1.36 -6.33 2.81
CA ILE A 151 -1.38 -5.41 1.67
C ILE A 151 -1.24 -3.96 2.15
N SER A 152 -2.02 -3.55 3.15
CA SER A 152 -1.97 -2.20 3.70
C SER A 152 -0.60 -1.85 4.28
N GLN A 153 0.03 -2.77 5.00
CA GLN A 153 1.36 -2.57 5.57
C GLN A 153 2.45 -2.48 4.51
N ASN A 154 2.51 -3.45 3.60
CA ASN A 154 3.60 -3.56 2.64
C ASN A 154 3.50 -2.53 1.50
N LEU A 155 2.30 -2.10 1.13
CA LEU A 155 2.09 -1.09 0.09
C LEU A 155 1.82 0.31 0.68
N PHE A 156 2.01 0.51 1.97
CA PHE A 156 1.80 1.79 2.67
C PHE A 156 0.40 2.38 2.49
N LEU A 157 -0.62 1.53 2.22
CA LEU A 157 -1.98 2.00 1.94
C LEU A 157 -2.64 2.67 3.15
N TRP A 158 -2.10 2.47 4.35
CA TRP A 158 -2.54 3.18 5.54
C TRP A 158 -2.44 4.71 5.40
N LEU A 159 -1.58 5.22 4.50
CA LEU A 159 -1.54 6.65 4.16
C LEU A 159 -2.85 7.17 3.55
N LEU A 160 -3.67 6.30 2.93
CA LEU A 160 -4.90 6.65 2.25
C LEU A 160 -6.15 6.51 3.12
N TYR A 161 -6.08 5.67 4.15
CA TYR A 161 -7.25 5.31 4.95
C TYR A 161 -7.50 6.27 6.11
N PRO A 162 -8.75 6.36 6.59
CA PRO A 162 -9.03 7.05 7.82
C PRO A 162 -8.20 6.50 8.98
N LEU A 163 -7.75 7.40 9.81
CA LEU A 163 -6.88 7.14 10.93
C LEU A 163 -7.65 7.24 12.23
N LYS A 164 -7.27 6.44 13.22
CA LYS A 164 -7.77 6.53 14.59
C LYS A 164 -6.61 6.43 15.59
N VAL A 165 -6.78 7.04 16.75
CA VAL A 165 -5.83 6.91 17.86
C VAL A 165 -6.00 5.52 18.47
N SER A 166 -4.92 4.72 18.49
CA SER A 166 -4.93 3.36 19.03
C SER A 166 -4.37 3.28 20.45
N ARG A 167 -3.47 4.20 20.81
CA ARG A 167 -2.79 4.22 22.10
C ARG A 167 -2.90 5.60 22.75
N ASP A 168 -3.29 5.63 24.05
CA ASP A 168 -3.36 6.87 24.82
C ASP A 168 -1.94 7.44 25.03
N PRO A 169 -1.64 8.61 24.46
CA PRO A 169 -0.32 9.24 24.60
C PRO A 169 -0.05 9.77 26.00
N SER A 170 -1.04 9.79 26.89
CA SER A 170 -0.89 10.28 28.27
C SER A 170 0.07 9.45 29.11
N LEU A 171 0.34 8.21 28.69
CA LEU A 171 1.23 7.28 29.40
C LEU A 171 2.72 7.56 29.16
N GLU A 172 3.08 8.29 28.11
CA GLU A 172 4.48 8.57 27.72
C GLU A 172 4.74 10.07 27.57
N LYS A 173 4.55 10.81 28.67
CA LYS A 173 4.81 12.27 28.71
C LYS A 173 6.28 12.58 28.38
N GLY A 174 6.54 13.02 27.16
CA GLY A 174 7.83 13.60 26.80
C GLY A 174 8.43 13.16 25.48
N LEU A 175 7.93 12.10 24.83
CA LEU A 175 8.48 11.57 23.58
C LEU A 175 7.88 12.20 22.32
N LEU A 176 6.67 12.76 22.40
CA LEU A 176 5.99 13.33 21.24
C LEU A 176 6.36 14.80 21.01
N SER A 177 6.60 15.15 19.77
CA SER A 177 6.76 16.53 19.31
C SER A 177 5.47 17.35 19.55
N THR A 178 5.57 18.67 19.44
CA THR A 178 4.39 19.54 19.52
C THR A 178 3.41 19.25 18.40
N ILE A 179 3.90 19.05 17.17
CA ILE A 179 3.09 18.71 15.99
C ILE A 179 2.44 17.35 16.20
N GLY A 180 3.16 16.33 16.65
CA GLY A 180 2.62 15.00 16.93
C GLY A 180 1.46 15.01 17.92
N LYS A 181 1.54 15.84 18.99
CA LYS A 181 0.42 16.02 19.93
C LYS A 181 -0.82 16.66 19.31
N TYR A 182 -0.61 17.65 18.43
CA TYR A 182 -1.72 18.29 17.71
C TYR A 182 -2.34 17.34 16.70
N LEU A 183 -1.54 16.53 16.00
CA LEU A 183 -2.00 15.50 15.07
C LEU A 183 -2.87 14.46 15.77
N LEU A 184 -2.42 13.93 16.92
CA LEU A 184 -3.22 12.96 17.70
C LEU A 184 -4.55 13.57 18.13
N LYS A 185 -4.55 14.80 18.60
CA LYS A 185 -5.78 15.49 18.99
C LYS A 185 -6.71 15.71 17.78
N CYS A 186 -6.17 16.07 16.62
CA CYS A 186 -6.92 16.20 15.38
C CYS A 186 -7.59 14.89 14.98
N ILE A 187 -6.83 13.78 15.01
CA ILE A 187 -7.33 12.44 14.68
C ILE A 187 -8.40 11.98 15.69
N GLU A 188 -8.20 12.25 16.98
CA GLU A 188 -9.15 11.88 18.04
C GLU A 188 -10.51 12.58 17.90
N ILE A 189 -10.50 13.88 17.53
CA ILE A 189 -11.72 14.69 17.43
C ILE A 189 -12.47 14.43 16.13
N ASN A 190 -11.75 14.08 15.07
CA ASN A 190 -12.32 13.94 13.73
C ASN A 190 -12.59 12.47 13.39
N ILE A 191 -13.85 12.09 13.34
CA ILE A 191 -14.26 10.77 12.85
C ILE A 191 -13.86 10.64 11.37
N ASN A 192 -13.26 9.51 11.00
CA ASN A 192 -12.76 9.25 9.65
C ASN A 192 -11.71 10.28 9.18
N CYS A 193 -10.76 10.61 10.04
CA CYS A 193 -9.68 11.53 9.74
C CYS A 193 -8.73 10.91 8.70
N SER A 194 -8.79 11.37 7.45
CA SER A 194 -7.86 10.95 6.38
C SER A 194 -6.59 11.79 6.41
N THR A 195 -5.51 11.29 5.81
CA THR A 195 -4.26 12.05 5.65
C THR A 195 -4.48 13.34 4.87
N THR A 196 -5.30 13.33 3.82
CA THR A 196 -5.65 14.54 3.06
C THR A 196 -6.29 15.60 3.97
N ARG A 197 -7.25 15.21 4.81
CA ARG A 197 -7.89 16.13 5.75
C ARG A 197 -6.92 16.69 6.77
N ILE A 198 -5.97 15.88 7.25
CA ILE A 198 -4.91 16.33 8.14
C ILE A 198 -4.07 17.40 7.46
N LEU A 199 -3.65 17.19 6.22
CA LEU A 199 -2.86 18.16 5.47
C LEU A 199 -3.63 19.48 5.25
N ASP A 200 -4.92 19.41 4.98
CA ASP A 200 -5.78 20.61 4.85
C ASP A 200 -5.89 21.38 6.18
N GLU A 201 -6.03 20.69 7.31
CA GLU A 201 -6.12 21.35 8.64
C GLU A 201 -4.76 21.91 9.11
N PHE A 202 -3.66 21.35 8.66
CA PHE A 202 -2.29 21.75 8.99
C PHE A 202 -1.60 22.56 7.88
N ASN A 203 -2.36 23.21 7.01
CA ASN A 203 -1.86 23.92 5.83
C ASN A 203 -0.90 25.09 6.12
N GLU A 204 -0.81 25.56 7.37
CA GLU A 204 0.17 26.55 7.82
C GLU A 204 1.56 25.93 8.14
N HIS A 205 1.64 24.60 8.19
CA HIS A 205 2.86 23.86 8.42
C HIS A 205 3.40 23.31 7.10
N ASP A 206 4.69 22.99 7.08
CA ASP A 206 5.29 22.28 5.96
C ASP A 206 4.66 20.88 5.86
N GLU A 207 4.10 20.55 4.69
CA GLU A 207 3.43 19.28 4.42
C GLU A 207 4.34 18.08 4.72
N GLU A 208 5.64 18.19 4.38
CA GLU A 208 6.61 17.12 4.60
C GLU A 208 6.84 16.87 6.09
N VAL A 209 6.84 17.91 6.90
CA VAL A 209 6.96 17.79 8.37
C VAL A 209 5.73 17.12 8.97
N VAL A 210 4.54 17.48 8.51
CA VAL A 210 3.28 16.89 8.95
C VAL A 210 3.22 15.40 8.60
N LEU A 211 3.58 15.04 7.37
CA LEU A 211 3.61 13.65 6.90
C LEU A 211 4.64 12.81 7.67
N LEU A 212 5.83 13.36 7.95
CA LEU A 212 6.86 12.65 8.71
C LEU A 212 6.39 12.36 10.14
N GLU A 213 5.80 13.35 10.81
CA GLU A 213 5.24 13.15 12.15
C GLU A 213 4.10 12.14 12.15
N LEU A 214 3.21 12.19 11.16
CA LEU A 214 2.14 11.22 11.00
C LEU A 214 2.71 9.80 10.81
N PHE A 215 3.72 9.67 9.94
CA PHE A 215 4.44 8.42 9.74
C PHE A 215 5.02 7.87 11.05
N ASN A 216 5.69 8.71 11.83
CA ASN A 216 6.25 8.33 13.11
C ASN A 216 5.15 7.84 14.07
N LEU A 217 4.02 8.55 14.16
CA LEU A 217 2.90 8.17 15.01
C LEU A 217 2.32 6.78 14.63
N VAL A 218 2.28 6.45 13.35
CA VAL A 218 1.83 5.14 12.87
C VAL A 218 2.87 4.06 13.18
N VAL A 219 4.15 4.31 12.89
CA VAL A 219 5.25 3.36 13.15
C VAL A 219 5.38 3.05 14.65
N GLU A 220 5.21 4.06 15.50
CA GLU A 220 5.26 3.90 16.97
C GLU A 220 3.97 3.33 17.57
N GLY A 221 2.92 3.13 16.75
CA GLY A 221 1.66 2.52 17.14
C GLY A 221 0.74 3.43 17.95
N TYR A 222 0.90 4.76 17.89
CA TYR A 222 -0.06 5.70 18.45
C TYR A 222 -1.29 5.87 17.58
N VAL A 223 -1.14 5.66 16.27
CA VAL A 223 -2.19 5.80 15.26
C VAL A 223 -2.26 4.50 14.48
N GLU A 224 -3.47 4.06 14.22
CA GLU A 224 -3.76 2.92 13.33
C GLU A 224 -4.81 3.29 12.29
N THR A 225 -4.94 2.48 11.25
CA THR A 225 -5.92 2.70 10.18
C THR A 225 -7.24 2.02 10.50
N THR A 226 -8.35 2.61 10.03
CA THR A 226 -9.69 2.01 10.12
C THR A 226 -10.08 1.27 8.84
N ALA A 227 -9.10 0.79 8.08
CA ALA A 227 -9.27 0.28 6.71
C ALA A 227 -10.30 -0.84 6.52
N ASP A 228 -10.70 -1.51 7.59
CA ASP A 228 -11.50 -2.72 7.50
C ASP A 228 -13.02 -2.47 7.53
N ASP A 229 -13.48 -1.25 7.88
CA ASP A 229 -14.91 -0.96 8.06
C ASP A 229 -15.62 -0.37 6.82
N VAL A 230 -14.91 -0.09 5.73
CA VAL A 230 -15.46 0.70 4.61
C VAL A 230 -16.04 -0.14 3.47
N ASN A 231 -15.81 -1.46 3.43
CA ASN A 231 -16.21 -2.30 2.28
C ASN A 231 -17.33 -3.32 2.55
N ASP A 232 -18.09 -3.20 3.64
CA ASP A 232 -19.24 -4.08 3.95
C ASP A 232 -20.61 -3.38 3.75
N SER A 233 -20.72 -2.39 2.86
CA SER A 233 -22.01 -1.76 2.53
C SER A 233 -22.34 -1.84 1.04
#